data_17409a9535949fdcb19f01ee09b5fd29
#
_entry.id   17409a9535949fdcb19f01ee09b5fd29
#
_cell.length_a   1.000
_cell.length_b   1.000
_cell.length_c   1.000
_cell.angle_alpha   90.00
_cell.angle_beta   90.00
_cell.angle_gamma   90.00
#
_symmetry.space_group_name_H-M   'P 1'
#
loop_
_entity.id
_entity.type
_entity.pdbx_description
1 polymer ?
#
loop_
_entity_poly.entity_id
_entity_poly.type
_entity_poly.pdbx_seq_one_letter_code
_entity_poly.pdbx_strand_id
1 'polypeptide(L)'
;MAPTLSRALPLLCSLFIAAASHAADLRGVYVYTNDLGRLSKPTASAVTASLGILGMDGVVLVIGWSEIEPSMGQFQWTLLDQWLTTANGKKIDLIVTAGADTPSWLFDPVPGAGAKALNFTISPHSGATGQCQSLTMAPPWDTAFLARWDVMLAALSAHLKAVRAYDSITLLRLTGVNRTTDEFRLPAETPQSTGLSCVSDAITIWQQAGYKPSLLLQAWDAITKSFQKSFPDKAFSVAIIPSNPFPAIAEDGTKIKGTVPDQNAPLLTLASQRFPGRLVVQFNFLMPGEAASPDVVGYAQTLGTMAAFQTNEYLGSTGQGAACSEPVTNPTPCTAQTFMTLLETGIYPLGKSNPLRAQYIEVFQS
;
A
#
# COMPACT_ATOMS: atom_id res chain seq x y z
N MET A 1 -2.18 59.34 -50.63
CA MET A 1 -1.25 59.00 -49.54
C MET A 1 -2.11 58.67 -48.35
N ALA A 2 -2.22 57.39 -48.03
CA ALA A 2 -2.97 56.91 -46.87
C ALA A 2 -1.96 56.36 -45.86
N PRO A 3 -2.09 56.61 -44.54
CA PRO A 3 -1.17 56.07 -43.52
C PRO A 3 -1.56 54.64 -43.10
N THR A 4 -0.61 53.75 -43.17
CA THR A 4 -0.68 52.39 -42.66
C THR A 4 -0.57 52.39 -41.13
N LEU A 5 -1.64 51.97 -40.43
CA LEU A 5 -1.65 51.70 -39.00
C LEU A 5 -1.08 50.30 -38.75
N SER A 6 0.13 50.23 -38.18
CA SER A 6 0.73 49.03 -37.65
C SER A 6 0.11 48.69 -36.28
N ARG A 7 -0.64 47.59 -36.18
CA ARG A 7 -1.13 47.07 -34.93
C ARG A 7 -0.07 46.16 -34.32
N ALA A 8 0.54 46.60 -33.23
CA ALA A 8 1.36 45.77 -32.37
C ALA A 8 0.45 44.87 -31.49
N LEU A 9 0.57 43.55 -31.65
CA LEU A 9 -0.03 42.55 -30.75
C LEU A 9 0.83 42.44 -29.47
N PRO A 10 0.26 42.57 -28.28
CA PRO A 10 1.01 42.25 -27.07
C PRO A 10 1.12 40.74 -26.92
N LEU A 11 2.36 40.23 -26.90
CA LEU A 11 2.68 38.86 -26.48
C LEU A 11 2.39 38.74 -24.99
N LEU A 12 1.26 38.12 -24.62
CA LEU A 12 1.02 37.66 -23.25
C LEU A 12 1.91 36.44 -22.99
N CYS A 13 3.06 36.69 -22.40
CA CYS A 13 3.90 35.66 -21.83
C CYS A 13 3.21 35.15 -20.53
N SER A 14 2.42 34.09 -20.65
CA SER A 14 1.86 33.37 -19.46
C SER A 14 3.02 32.71 -18.74
N LEU A 15 3.51 33.34 -17.66
CA LEU A 15 4.38 32.69 -16.70
C LEU A 15 3.57 31.56 -16.03
N PHE A 16 3.75 30.32 -16.47
CA PHE A 16 3.43 29.15 -15.67
C PHE A 16 4.43 29.11 -14.51
N ILE A 17 4.06 29.70 -13.39
CA ILE A 17 4.71 29.40 -12.10
C ILE A 17 4.33 27.95 -11.79
N ALA A 18 5.19 27.00 -12.17
CA ALA A 18 5.13 25.66 -11.63
C ALA A 18 5.35 25.81 -10.12
N ALA A 19 4.27 25.72 -9.35
CA ALA A 19 4.38 25.56 -7.91
C ALA A 19 5.27 24.33 -7.68
N ALA A 20 6.50 24.57 -7.24
CA ALA A 20 7.36 23.52 -6.77
C ALA A 20 6.61 22.84 -5.61
N SER A 21 6.01 21.68 -5.88
CA SER A 21 5.45 20.86 -4.83
C SER A 21 6.65 20.50 -3.94
N HIS A 22 6.69 21.08 -2.75
CA HIS A 22 7.62 20.64 -1.75
C HIS A 22 7.28 19.17 -1.49
N ALA A 23 8.16 18.27 -1.92
CA ALA A 23 8.04 16.86 -1.56
C ALA A 23 8.00 16.83 -0.02
N ALA A 24 6.95 16.22 0.54
CA ALA A 24 6.85 16.06 1.98
C ALA A 24 8.14 15.41 2.51
N ASP A 25 8.67 15.89 3.63
CA ASP A 25 9.81 15.23 4.26
C ASP A 25 9.35 13.90 4.87
N LEU A 26 9.56 12.82 4.13
CA LEU A 26 9.17 11.46 4.52
C LEU A 26 10.20 10.79 5.42
N ARG A 27 11.39 11.37 5.59
CA ARG A 27 12.49 10.74 6.33
C ARG A 27 12.11 10.43 7.77
N GLY A 28 12.47 9.25 8.21
CA GLY A 28 12.25 8.84 9.59
C GLY A 28 12.03 7.36 9.80
N VAL A 29 11.81 7.02 11.06
CA VAL A 29 11.38 5.70 11.50
C VAL A 29 9.91 5.81 11.93
N TYR A 30 9.07 5.01 11.30
CA TYR A 30 7.63 4.96 11.54
C TYR A 30 7.30 3.67 12.26
N VAL A 31 6.51 3.75 13.31
CA VAL A 31 6.05 2.55 14.00
C VAL A 31 4.75 2.05 13.39
N TYR A 32 4.74 0.78 13.02
CA TYR A 32 3.55 0.12 12.49
C TYR A 32 2.69 -0.38 13.65
N THR A 33 1.49 0.15 13.76
CA THR A 33 0.62 -0.06 14.93
C THR A 33 -0.35 -1.22 14.79
N ASN A 34 -0.36 -1.89 13.63
CA ASN A 34 -1.25 -3.01 13.40
C ASN A 34 -0.65 -4.30 13.97
N ASP A 35 -1.46 -5.04 14.73
CA ASP A 35 -1.09 -6.39 15.14
C ASP A 35 -1.16 -7.33 13.91
N LEU A 36 -0.09 -8.07 13.61
CA LEU A 36 -0.06 -9.07 12.53
C LEU A 36 -1.10 -10.17 12.69
N GLY A 37 -1.66 -10.32 13.87
CA GLY A 37 -2.80 -11.21 14.12
C GLY A 37 -4.10 -10.78 13.46
N ARG A 38 -4.21 -9.55 12.99
CA ARG A 38 -5.26 -8.96 12.14
C ARG A 38 -6.69 -9.12 12.53
N LEU A 39 -6.93 -9.61 13.70
CA LEU A 39 -8.27 -9.69 14.26
C LEU A 39 -8.50 -8.61 15.31
N SER A 40 -7.44 -7.95 15.76
CA SER A 40 -7.51 -6.82 16.67
C SER A 40 -7.03 -5.55 15.99
N LYS A 41 -7.92 -4.57 15.87
CA LYS A 41 -7.59 -3.23 15.44
C LYS A 41 -6.68 -2.58 16.48
N PRO A 42 -5.69 -1.75 16.09
CA PRO A 42 -4.88 -1.05 17.07
C PRO A 42 -5.81 -0.22 17.96
N THR A 43 -5.70 -0.43 19.25
CA THR A 43 -6.40 0.40 20.22
C THR A 43 -5.70 1.75 20.33
N ALA A 44 -6.40 2.77 20.80
CA ALA A 44 -5.77 4.06 21.09
C ALA A 44 -4.58 3.91 22.06
N SER A 45 -4.62 2.93 22.97
CA SER A 45 -3.50 2.61 23.87
C SER A 45 -2.30 2.01 23.13
N ALA A 46 -2.51 1.17 22.12
CA ALA A 46 -1.43 0.64 21.29
C ALA A 46 -0.75 1.76 20.49
N VAL A 47 -1.53 2.66 19.88
CA VAL A 47 -1.00 3.86 19.20
C VAL A 47 -0.22 4.73 20.18
N THR A 48 -0.74 4.97 21.41
CA THR A 48 -0.05 5.74 22.44
C THR A 48 1.27 5.10 22.84
N ALA A 49 1.29 3.79 23.06
CA ALA A 49 2.50 3.04 23.41
C ALA A 49 3.55 3.14 22.30
N SER A 50 3.13 3.00 21.04
CA SER A 50 3.98 3.14 19.86
C SER A 50 4.63 4.52 19.76
N LEU A 51 3.86 5.57 20.00
CA LEU A 51 4.34 6.95 19.95
C LEU A 51 5.26 7.31 21.12
N GLY A 52 5.19 6.56 22.22
CA GLY A 52 6.07 6.68 23.37
C GLY A 52 7.49 6.13 23.13
N ILE A 53 7.71 5.39 22.06
CA ILE A 53 9.03 4.87 21.72
C ILE A 53 9.94 6.03 21.29
N LEU A 54 11.08 6.18 21.97
CA LEU A 54 12.05 7.24 21.66
C LEU A 54 12.62 7.07 20.25
N GLY A 55 12.71 8.16 19.51
CA GLY A 55 13.29 8.18 18.17
C GLY A 55 12.33 7.83 17.03
N MET A 56 11.03 7.64 17.33
CA MET A 56 10.01 7.44 16.28
C MET A 56 9.52 8.80 15.74
N ASP A 57 9.67 8.97 14.43
CA ASP A 57 9.28 10.19 13.72
C ASP A 57 7.80 10.19 13.34
N GLY A 58 7.24 9.00 13.12
CA GLY A 58 5.88 8.84 12.64
C GLY A 58 5.22 7.54 13.08
N VAL A 59 3.99 7.38 12.65
CA VAL A 59 3.15 6.20 12.90
C VAL A 59 2.48 5.75 11.61
N VAL A 60 2.36 4.43 11.42
CA VAL A 60 1.56 3.83 10.35
C VAL A 60 0.19 3.47 10.93
N LEU A 61 -0.87 4.01 10.36
CA LEU A 61 -2.25 3.75 10.75
C LEU A 61 -2.95 2.97 9.64
N VAL A 62 -3.44 1.77 9.95
CA VAL A 62 -4.14 0.91 8.99
C VAL A 62 -5.60 0.76 9.37
N ILE A 63 -6.50 1.12 8.46
CA ILE A 63 -7.93 1.03 8.66
C ILE A 63 -8.59 0.35 7.45
N GLY A 64 -9.53 -0.56 7.71
CA GLY A 64 -10.28 -1.23 6.66
C GLY A 64 -11.39 -0.34 6.07
N TRP A 65 -11.67 -0.48 4.79
CA TRP A 65 -12.80 0.22 4.16
C TRP A 65 -14.13 -0.08 4.84
N SER A 66 -14.38 -1.34 5.21
CA SER A 66 -15.61 -1.74 5.92
C SER A 66 -15.78 -1.06 7.29
N GLU A 67 -14.69 -0.60 7.89
CA GLU A 67 -14.71 0.15 9.15
C GLU A 67 -15.05 1.61 8.95
N ILE A 68 -14.57 2.18 7.84
CA ILE A 68 -14.87 3.56 7.46
C ILE A 68 -16.30 3.67 6.95
N GLU A 69 -16.78 2.69 6.18
CA GLU A 69 -18.09 2.71 5.54
C GLU A 69 -18.84 1.39 5.77
N PRO A 70 -19.32 1.13 7.01
CA PRO A 70 -20.00 -0.12 7.36
C PRO A 70 -21.34 -0.32 6.65
N SER A 71 -21.97 0.76 6.16
CA SER A 71 -23.14 0.74 5.30
C SER A 71 -22.96 1.78 4.20
N MET A 72 -23.51 1.55 3.03
CA MET A 72 -23.33 2.40 1.86
C MET A 72 -23.69 3.87 2.15
N GLY A 73 -22.71 4.76 2.02
CA GLY A 73 -22.83 6.19 2.27
C GLY A 73 -22.85 6.58 3.74
N GLN A 74 -22.71 5.64 4.67
CA GLN A 74 -22.67 5.91 6.11
C GLN A 74 -21.23 5.81 6.62
N PHE A 75 -20.53 6.93 6.65
CA PHE A 75 -19.14 6.99 7.07
C PHE A 75 -19.03 7.11 8.61
N GLN A 76 -18.13 6.30 9.18
CA GLN A 76 -17.81 6.29 10.62
C GLN A 76 -16.34 6.61 10.83
N TRP A 77 -16.06 7.75 11.43
CA TRP A 77 -14.70 8.26 11.59
C TRP A 77 -14.16 8.12 13.02
N THR A 78 -14.97 7.66 13.97
CA THR A 78 -14.64 7.65 15.40
C THR A 78 -13.30 6.99 15.69
N LEU A 79 -13.03 5.83 15.09
CA LEU A 79 -11.77 5.11 15.30
C LEU A 79 -10.58 5.88 14.71
N LEU A 80 -10.73 6.38 13.50
CA LEU A 80 -9.69 7.18 12.84
C LEU A 80 -9.41 8.46 13.62
N ASP A 81 -10.44 9.16 14.09
CA ASP A 81 -10.30 10.40 14.87
C ASP A 81 -9.57 10.17 16.20
N GLN A 82 -9.83 9.06 16.87
CA GLN A 82 -9.09 8.68 18.07
C GLN A 82 -7.60 8.49 17.78
N TRP A 83 -7.26 7.79 16.68
CA TRP A 83 -5.87 7.59 16.29
C TRP A 83 -5.18 8.89 15.88
N LEU A 84 -5.85 9.72 15.08
CA LEU A 84 -5.34 11.03 14.67
C LEU A 84 -5.08 11.94 15.86
N THR A 85 -5.97 11.93 16.85
CA THR A 85 -5.81 12.70 18.10
C THR A 85 -4.61 12.19 18.89
N THR A 86 -4.46 10.88 19.01
CA THR A 86 -3.35 10.25 19.73
C THR A 86 -2.01 10.50 19.01
N ALA A 87 -2.00 10.47 17.68
CA ALA A 87 -0.82 10.70 16.85
C ALA A 87 -0.47 12.19 16.66
N ASN A 88 -1.15 13.10 17.35
CA ASN A 88 -0.95 14.54 17.17
C ASN A 88 0.52 14.96 17.26
N GLY A 89 0.98 15.72 16.27
CA GLY A 89 2.35 16.21 16.16
C GLY A 89 3.35 15.21 15.57
N LYS A 90 2.91 14.00 15.17
CA LYS A 90 3.72 13.01 14.45
C LYS A 90 3.36 12.96 12.98
N LYS A 91 4.31 12.50 12.15
CA LYS A 91 4.05 12.15 10.76
C LYS A 91 3.14 10.90 10.70
N ILE A 92 2.21 10.87 9.76
CA ILE A 92 1.29 9.74 9.61
C ILE A 92 1.41 9.17 8.21
N ASP A 93 1.71 7.86 8.13
CA ASP A 93 1.42 7.03 6.96
C ASP A 93 0.02 6.41 7.15
N LEU A 94 -0.92 6.80 6.31
CA LEU A 94 -2.30 6.32 6.38
C LEU A 94 -2.56 5.27 5.31
N ILE A 95 -3.00 4.12 5.73
CA ILE A 95 -3.32 2.97 4.89
C ILE A 95 -4.81 2.66 5.03
N VAL A 96 -5.55 2.73 3.92
CA VAL A 96 -6.92 2.21 3.86
C VAL A 96 -6.91 0.95 3.04
N THR A 97 -7.33 -0.17 3.60
CA THR A 97 -7.34 -1.46 2.92
C THR A 97 -8.72 -1.79 2.32
N ALA A 98 -8.69 -2.38 1.12
CA ALA A 98 -9.80 -3.07 0.49
C ALA A 98 -9.59 -4.59 0.64
N GLY A 99 -9.71 -5.38 -0.42
CA GLY A 99 -9.51 -6.82 -0.37
C GLY A 99 -10.42 -7.49 0.64
N ALA A 100 -9.84 -8.05 1.71
CA ALA A 100 -10.60 -8.66 2.82
C ALA A 100 -11.45 -7.64 3.60
N ASP A 101 -11.09 -6.36 3.55
CA ASP A 101 -11.79 -5.28 4.25
C ASP A 101 -12.82 -4.57 3.37
N THR A 102 -13.13 -5.14 2.21
CA THR A 102 -14.23 -4.65 1.36
C THR A 102 -15.56 -4.83 2.09
N PRO A 103 -16.38 -3.77 2.23
CA PRO A 103 -17.64 -3.87 2.95
C PRO A 103 -18.64 -4.78 2.23
N SER A 104 -19.37 -5.60 3.00
CA SER A 104 -20.29 -6.60 2.44
C SER A 104 -21.41 -6.00 1.59
N TRP A 105 -21.92 -4.82 1.95
CA TRP A 105 -22.95 -4.12 1.17
C TRP A 105 -22.51 -3.80 -0.27
N LEU A 106 -21.19 -3.80 -0.56
CA LEU A 106 -20.71 -3.59 -1.92
C LEU A 106 -21.22 -4.67 -2.89
N PHE A 107 -21.42 -5.89 -2.40
CA PHE A 107 -21.86 -7.04 -3.17
C PHE A 107 -23.39 -7.21 -3.19
N ASP A 108 -24.11 -6.49 -2.34
CA ASP A 108 -25.57 -6.57 -2.29
C ASP A 108 -26.16 -5.96 -3.57
N PRO A 109 -27.22 -6.57 -4.13
CA PRO A 109 -27.99 -5.94 -5.20
C PRO A 109 -28.66 -4.66 -4.69
N VAL A 110 -29.14 -3.82 -5.61
CA VAL A 110 -29.83 -2.56 -5.26
C VAL A 110 -30.82 -2.79 -4.09
N PRO A 111 -30.72 -1.99 -2.99
CA PRO A 111 -29.99 -0.71 -2.86
C PRO A 111 -28.50 -0.77 -2.57
N GLY A 112 -27.85 -1.93 -2.57
CA GLY A 112 -26.40 -2.04 -2.50
C GLY A 112 -25.70 -1.59 -3.81
N ALA A 113 -24.41 -1.79 -3.91
CA ALA A 113 -23.64 -1.38 -5.07
C ALA A 113 -23.66 -2.39 -6.23
N GLY A 114 -23.95 -3.66 -5.94
CA GLY A 114 -24.07 -4.73 -6.94
C GLY A 114 -22.74 -5.16 -7.58
N ALA A 115 -21.61 -4.94 -6.91
CA ALA A 115 -20.31 -5.40 -7.40
C ALA A 115 -20.27 -6.94 -7.46
N LYS A 116 -19.48 -7.47 -8.38
CA LYS A 116 -19.26 -8.91 -8.49
C LYS A 116 -18.45 -9.41 -7.30
N ALA A 117 -18.99 -10.37 -6.55
CA ALA A 117 -18.24 -11.05 -5.50
C ALA A 117 -17.41 -12.20 -6.07
N LEU A 118 -16.12 -12.24 -5.74
CA LEU A 118 -15.25 -13.39 -5.96
C LEU A 118 -14.89 -13.98 -4.60
N ASN A 119 -15.10 -15.29 -4.46
CA ASN A 119 -14.84 -15.99 -3.20
C ASN A 119 -13.62 -16.89 -3.35
N PHE A 120 -12.67 -16.69 -2.45
CA PHE A 120 -11.44 -17.46 -2.38
C PHE A 120 -11.33 -18.13 -1.01
N THR A 121 -10.70 -19.29 -1.00
CA THR A 121 -10.11 -19.83 0.23
C THR A 121 -8.61 -19.76 0.08
N ILE A 122 -7.97 -19.01 0.95
CA ILE A 122 -6.55 -18.67 0.87
C ILE A 122 -5.77 -19.38 1.99
N SER A 123 -4.46 -19.55 1.77
CA SER A 123 -3.57 -20.07 2.81
C SER A 123 -3.61 -19.18 4.06
N PRO A 124 -3.46 -19.76 5.25
CA PRO A 124 -3.32 -18.97 6.47
C PRO A 124 -2.08 -18.07 6.35
N HIS A 125 -2.12 -16.95 7.02
CA HIS A 125 -0.93 -16.10 7.14
C HIS A 125 0.18 -16.86 7.89
N SER A 126 1.44 -16.55 7.59
CA SER A 126 2.60 -17.19 8.25
C SER A 126 2.44 -17.14 9.78
N GLY A 127 2.50 -18.29 10.43
CA GLY A 127 2.35 -18.44 11.88
C GLY A 127 0.98 -18.92 12.37
N ALA A 128 -0.08 -18.89 11.55
CA ALA A 128 -1.36 -19.49 11.94
C ALA A 128 -1.36 -20.98 11.60
N THR A 129 -1.59 -21.82 12.59
CA THR A 129 -1.64 -23.28 12.41
C THR A 129 -2.83 -23.71 11.56
N GLY A 130 -2.59 -23.96 10.29
CA GLY A 130 -3.29 -25.00 9.54
C GLY A 130 -4.69 -24.72 8.99
N GLN A 131 -5.34 -23.62 9.27
CA GLN A 131 -6.69 -23.36 8.72
C GLN A 131 -6.69 -22.33 7.62
N CYS A 132 -7.18 -22.73 6.43
CA CYS A 132 -7.41 -21.81 5.33
C CYS A 132 -8.46 -20.75 5.71
N GLN A 133 -8.29 -19.54 5.16
CA GLN A 133 -9.17 -18.40 5.42
C GLN A 133 -10.06 -18.12 4.22
N SER A 134 -11.31 -17.79 4.48
CA SER A 134 -12.23 -17.30 3.44
C SER A 134 -11.93 -15.83 3.15
N LEU A 135 -11.94 -15.48 1.86
CA LEU A 135 -11.79 -14.12 1.37
C LEU A 135 -12.84 -13.85 0.30
N THR A 136 -13.63 -12.81 0.48
CA THR A 136 -14.53 -12.27 -0.55
C THR A 136 -14.02 -10.90 -0.97
N MET A 137 -13.85 -10.68 -2.26
CA MET A 137 -13.42 -9.40 -2.82
C MET A 137 -14.04 -9.14 -4.19
N ALA A 138 -14.11 -7.88 -4.59
CA ALA A 138 -14.47 -7.52 -5.95
C ALA A 138 -13.27 -7.63 -6.89
N PRO A 139 -13.47 -7.94 -8.19
CA PRO A 139 -12.43 -7.70 -9.17
C PRO A 139 -12.02 -6.23 -9.16
N PRO A 140 -10.72 -5.88 -9.20
CA PRO A 140 -10.28 -4.47 -9.18
C PRO A 140 -10.86 -3.61 -10.30
N TRP A 141 -11.27 -4.23 -11.42
CA TRP A 141 -11.90 -3.55 -12.57
C TRP A 141 -13.43 -3.50 -12.52
N ASP A 142 -14.03 -3.97 -11.43
CA ASP A 142 -15.48 -3.87 -11.27
C ASP A 142 -15.89 -2.39 -11.16
N THR A 143 -16.86 -1.99 -11.98
CA THR A 143 -17.25 -0.57 -12.08
C THR A 143 -17.90 -0.04 -10.81
N ALA A 144 -18.67 -0.89 -10.11
CA ALA A 144 -19.28 -0.51 -8.83
C ALA A 144 -18.21 -0.36 -7.74
N PHE A 145 -17.24 -1.28 -7.70
CA PHE A 145 -16.08 -1.17 -6.80
C PHE A 145 -15.33 0.13 -7.05
N LEU A 146 -14.93 0.42 -8.29
CA LEU A 146 -14.17 1.63 -8.62
C LEU A 146 -14.93 2.92 -8.28
N ALA A 147 -16.23 2.96 -8.58
CA ALA A 147 -17.06 4.12 -8.28
C ALA A 147 -17.18 4.36 -6.76
N ARG A 148 -17.36 3.30 -5.98
CA ARG A 148 -17.48 3.42 -4.52
C ARG A 148 -16.14 3.71 -3.85
N TRP A 149 -15.04 3.17 -4.38
CA TRP A 149 -13.68 3.51 -3.93
C TRP A 149 -13.36 5.00 -4.11
N ASP A 150 -13.71 5.60 -5.28
CA ASP A 150 -13.57 7.04 -5.51
C ASP A 150 -14.35 7.88 -4.50
N VAL A 151 -15.61 7.48 -4.21
CA VAL A 151 -16.47 8.17 -3.22
C VAL A 151 -15.87 8.06 -1.82
N MET A 152 -15.39 6.89 -1.42
CA MET A 152 -14.79 6.70 -0.09
C MET A 152 -13.52 7.54 0.08
N LEU A 153 -12.60 7.54 -0.90
CA LEU A 153 -11.39 8.36 -0.84
C LEU A 153 -11.71 9.86 -0.80
N ALA A 154 -12.71 10.31 -1.55
CA ALA A 154 -13.16 11.70 -1.51
C ALA A 154 -13.74 12.08 -0.13
N ALA A 155 -14.54 11.20 0.46
CA ALA A 155 -15.11 11.40 1.79
C ALA A 155 -14.01 11.43 2.87
N LEU A 156 -13.03 10.52 2.79
CA LEU A 156 -11.88 10.51 3.69
C LEU A 156 -11.08 11.82 3.62
N SER A 157 -10.76 12.28 2.41
CA SER A 157 -10.05 13.55 2.23
C SER A 157 -10.82 14.73 2.80
N ALA A 158 -12.13 14.79 2.57
CA ALA A 158 -13.00 15.83 3.09
C ALA A 158 -13.03 15.82 4.63
N HIS A 159 -13.15 14.62 5.23
CA HIS A 159 -13.15 14.45 6.68
C HIS A 159 -11.82 14.90 7.31
N LEU A 160 -10.68 14.44 6.78
CA LEU A 160 -9.35 14.83 7.27
C LEU A 160 -9.14 16.35 7.24
N LYS A 161 -9.65 17.03 6.22
CA LYS A 161 -9.63 18.50 6.14
C LYS A 161 -10.54 19.14 7.18
N ALA A 162 -11.73 18.60 7.38
CA ALA A 162 -12.70 19.12 8.36
C ALA A 162 -12.17 19.04 9.80
N VAL A 163 -11.49 17.95 10.16
CA VAL A 163 -10.88 17.77 11.48
C VAL A 163 -9.46 18.34 11.60
N ARG A 164 -8.97 19.01 10.55
CA ARG A 164 -7.63 19.63 10.48
C ARG A 164 -6.46 18.64 10.64
N ALA A 165 -6.68 17.38 10.31
CA ALA A 165 -5.65 16.34 10.35
C ALA A 165 -4.99 16.07 8.97
N TYR A 166 -5.49 16.70 7.89
CA TYR A 166 -5.00 16.48 6.53
C TYR A 166 -3.50 16.71 6.41
N ASP A 167 -2.97 17.76 7.03
CA ASP A 167 -1.54 18.12 6.92
C ASP A 167 -0.63 17.16 7.68
N SER A 168 -1.13 16.47 8.71
CA SER A 168 -0.39 15.44 9.43
C SER A 168 -0.20 14.15 8.61
N ILE A 169 -1.06 13.91 7.63
CA ILE A 169 -0.89 12.79 6.69
C ILE A 169 0.24 13.15 5.74
N THR A 170 1.39 12.54 5.93
CA THR A 170 2.57 12.76 5.08
C THR A 170 2.63 11.78 3.93
N LEU A 171 2.06 10.59 4.10
CA LEU A 171 2.09 9.50 3.16
C LEU A 171 0.74 8.77 3.13
N LEU A 172 0.36 8.27 1.96
CA LEU A 172 -0.77 7.36 1.78
C LEU A 172 -0.32 6.13 1.01
N ARG A 173 -0.72 4.95 1.48
CA ARG A 173 -0.51 3.72 0.74
C ARG A 173 -1.51 3.61 -0.42
N LEU A 174 -1.02 3.39 -1.63
CA LEU A 174 -1.85 3.07 -2.79
C LEU A 174 -2.35 1.63 -2.65
N THR A 175 -3.59 1.49 -2.28
CA THR A 175 -4.31 0.23 -2.08
C THR A 175 -5.49 0.12 -3.05
N GLY A 176 -6.40 -0.84 -2.84
CA GLY A 176 -7.49 -1.14 -3.78
C GLY A 176 -7.16 -2.32 -4.70
N VAL A 177 -5.87 -2.67 -4.82
CA VAL A 177 -5.38 -3.92 -5.39
C VAL A 177 -4.57 -4.62 -4.31
N ASN A 178 -5.25 -5.09 -3.30
CA ASN A 178 -4.64 -5.78 -2.16
C ASN A 178 -5.51 -6.98 -1.76
N ARG A 179 -4.90 -7.96 -1.10
CA ARG A 179 -5.56 -9.21 -0.68
C ARG A 179 -6.11 -9.09 0.75
N THR A 180 -5.27 -9.30 1.73
CA THR A 180 -5.61 -9.24 3.17
C THR A 180 -4.79 -8.20 3.93
N THR A 181 -3.79 -7.66 3.28
CA THR A 181 -2.82 -6.70 3.78
C THR A 181 -2.73 -5.52 2.83
N ASP A 182 -1.84 -4.60 3.13
CA ASP A 182 -1.57 -3.42 2.31
C ASP A 182 -0.66 -3.70 1.10
N GLU A 183 -0.05 -4.90 1.02
CA GLU A 183 0.79 -5.25 -0.12
C GLU A 183 0.00 -5.32 -1.43
N PHE A 184 0.65 -4.84 -2.46
CA PHE A 184 0.13 -4.78 -3.82
C PHE A 184 0.14 -6.16 -4.47
N ARG A 185 -0.93 -6.91 -4.25
CA ARG A 185 -1.09 -8.28 -4.74
C ARG A 185 -2.56 -8.71 -4.76
N LEU A 186 -2.84 -9.73 -5.57
CA LEU A 186 -4.12 -10.44 -5.61
C LEU A 186 -3.93 -11.90 -5.19
N PRO A 187 -5.00 -12.63 -4.79
CA PRO A 187 -4.91 -14.08 -4.66
C PRO A 187 -4.36 -14.72 -5.94
N ALA A 188 -3.25 -15.45 -5.82
CA ALA A 188 -2.61 -16.13 -6.95
C ALA A 188 -2.25 -17.59 -6.62
N GLU A 189 -2.67 -18.04 -5.45
CA GLU A 189 -2.38 -19.37 -4.91
C GLU A 189 -3.22 -20.46 -5.60
N THR A 190 -2.68 -21.66 -5.59
CA THR A 190 -3.39 -22.89 -5.97
C THR A 190 -3.13 -23.96 -4.90
N PRO A 191 -3.95 -25.02 -4.79
CA PRO A 191 -3.65 -26.15 -3.92
C PRO A 191 -2.27 -26.73 -4.15
N GLN A 192 -1.82 -26.76 -5.40
CA GLN A 192 -0.50 -27.27 -5.79
C GLN A 192 0.66 -26.37 -5.33
N SER A 193 0.47 -25.05 -5.41
CA SER A 193 1.53 -24.10 -5.01
C SER A 193 1.71 -24.00 -3.49
N THR A 194 0.64 -24.26 -2.72
CA THR A 194 0.67 -24.18 -1.27
C THR A 194 0.81 -25.52 -0.57
N GLY A 195 0.53 -26.63 -1.27
CA GLY A 195 0.42 -27.97 -0.66
C GLY A 195 -0.83 -28.13 0.22
N LEU A 196 -1.73 -27.16 0.25
CA LEU A 196 -2.93 -27.15 1.08
C LEU A 196 -4.18 -27.43 0.23
N SER A 197 -4.84 -28.55 0.45
CA SER A 197 -6.04 -28.93 -0.30
C SER A 197 -7.24 -28.02 -0.04
N CYS A 198 -7.24 -27.27 1.06
CA CYS A 198 -8.31 -26.30 1.38
C CYS A 198 -8.17 -24.97 0.63
N VAL A 199 -7.02 -24.66 0.01
CA VAL A 199 -6.84 -23.45 -0.79
C VAL A 199 -7.58 -23.59 -2.12
N SER A 200 -8.33 -22.56 -2.54
CA SER A 200 -8.98 -22.54 -3.84
C SER A 200 -7.97 -22.32 -4.97
N ASP A 201 -8.29 -22.82 -6.17
CA ASP A 201 -7.51 -22.48 -7.37
C ASP A 201 -7.85 -21.04 -7.81
N ALA A 202 -7.08 -20.09 -7.28
CA ALA A 202 -7.27 -18.68 -7.57
C ALA A 202 -7.14 -18.37 -9.08
N ILE A 203 -6.30 -19.12 -9.80
CA ILE A 203 -6.14 -18.93 -11.25
C ILE A 203 -7.45 -19.22 -11.98
N THR A 204 -8.09 -20.32 -11.65
CA THR A 204 -9.40 -20.67 -12.24
C THR A 204 -10.46 -19.63 -11.90
N ILE A 205 -10.52 -19.15 -10.67
CA ILE A 205 -11.48 -18.11 -10.25
C ILE A 205 -11.27 -16.83 -11.07
N TRP A 206 -10.01 -16.39 -11.22
CA TRP A 206 -9.69 -15.20 -11.99
C TRP A 206 -9.97 -15.37 -13.49
N GLN A 207 -9.71 -16.54 -14.08
CA GLN A 207 -10.07 -16.82 -15.47
C GLN A 207 -11.58 -16.70 -15.70
N GLN A 208 -12.39 -17.27 -14.81
CA GLN A 208 -13.85 -17.15 -14.84
C GLN A 208 -14.35 -15.72 -14.61
N ALA A 209 -13.58 -14.91 -13.88
CA ALA A 209 -13.85 -13.50 -13.69
C ALA A 209 -13.44 -12.63 -14.89
N GLY A 210 -12.73 -13.22 -15.88
CA GLY A 210 -12.26 -12.52 -17.07
C GLY A 210 -11.00 -11.69 -16.83
N TYR A 211 -10.14 -12.11 -15.87
CA TYR A 211 -8.87 -11.43 -15.61
C TYR A 211 -8.02 -11.31 -16.87
N LYS A 212 -7.47 -10.13 -17.08
CA LYS A 212 -6.41 -9.82 -18.05
C LYS A 212 -5.45 -8.81 -17.45
N PRO A 213 -4.15 -8.89 -17.72
CA PRO A 213 -3.18 -7.88 -17.28
C PRO A 213 -3.58 -6.45 -17.68
N SER A 214 -4.13 -6.26 -18.88
CA SER A 214 -4.62 -4.97 -19.36
C SER A 214 -5.81 -4.42 -18.56
N LEU A 215 -6.73 -5.29 -18.10
CA LEU A 215 -7.84 -4.87 -17.22
C LEU A 215 -7.33 -4.47 -15.84
N LEU A 216 -6.35 -5.19 -15.29
CA LEU A 216 -5.72 -4.80 -14.02
C LEU A 216 -5.03 -3.43 -14.15
N LEU A 217 -4.31 -3.20 -15.26
CA LEU A 217 -3.66 -1.92 -15.53
C LEU A 217 -4.67 -0.77 -15.66
N GLN A 218 -5.82 -0.99 -16.31
CA GLN A 218 -6.91 -0.01 -16.40
C GLN A 218 -7.53 0.28 -15.03
N ALA A 219 -7.76 -0.77 -14.23
CA ALA A 219 -8.25 -0.61 -12.86
C ALA A 219 -7.27 0.21 -12.01
N TRP A 220 -5.98 -0.09 -12.12
CA TRP A 220 -4.93 0.64 -11.41
C TRP A 220 -4.85 2.11 -11.83
N ASP A 221 -5.04 2.39 -13.12
CA ASP A 221 -5.15 3.75 -13.63
C ASP A 221 -6.33 4.51 -12.98
N ALA A 222 -7.48 3.88 -12.87
CA ALA A 222 -8.66 4.47 -12.22
C ALA A 222 -8.42 4.69 -10.72
N ILE A 223 -7.89 3.69 -10.01
CA ILE A 223 -7.59 3.76 -8.58
C ILE A 223 -6.60 4.88 -8.29
N THR A 224 -5.48 4.95 -9.02
CA THR A 224 -4.48 5.99 -8.82
C THR A 224 -5.00 7.39 -9.17
N LYS A 225 -5.92 7.52 -10.13
CA LYS A 225 -6.65 8.79 -10.40
C LYS A 225 -7.49 9.23 -9.21
N SER A 226 -8.19 8.30 -8.57
CA SER A 226 -9.00 8.60 -7.37
C SER A 226 -8.13 9.09 -6.21
N PHE A 227 -6.97 8.48 -5.99
CA PHE A 227 -6.00 8.99 -5.01
C PHE A 227 -5.48 10.38 -5.37
N GLN A 228 -5.06 10.58 -6.62
CA GLN A 228 -4.58 11.89 -7.10
C GLN A 228 -5.61 13.01 -6.92
N LYS A 229 -6.86 12.73 -7.24
CA LYS A 229 -7.99 13.65 -7.11
C LYS A 229 -8.27 14.01 -5.65
N SER A 230 -8.26 13.02 -4.77
CA SER A 230 -8.60 13.20 -3.35
C SER A 230 -7.46 13.79 -2.54
N PHE A 231 -6.20 13.48 -2.91
CA PHE A 231 -4.98 13.86 -2.18
C PHE A 231 -3.92 14.43 -3.14
N PRO A 232 -4.18 15.58 -3.77
CA PRO A 232 -3.37 16.08 -4.89
C PRO A 232 -1.93 16.47 -4.53
N ASP A 233 -1.66 16.75 -3.26
CA ASP A 233 -0.39 17.25 -2.71
C ASP A 233 0.38 16.21 -1.87
N LYS A 234 -0.21 15.03 -1.64
CA LYS A 234 0.42 14.00 -0.79
C LYS A 234 1.43 13.14 -1.54
N ALA A 235 2.35 12.54 -0.77
CA ALA A 235 3.19 11.45 -1.25
C ALA A 235 2.44 10.11 -1.15
N PHE A 236 2.86 9.16 -1.97
CA PHE A 236 2.21 7.84 -2.05
C PHE A 236 3.25 6.73 -1.99
N SER A 237 2.90 5.61 -1.37
CA SER A 237 3.71 4.40 -1.39
C SER A 237 2.97 3.21 -2.01
N VAL A 238 3.72 2.31 -2.60
CA VAL A 238 3.25 0.99 -3.05
C VAL A 238 4.13 -0.07 -2.41
N ALA A 239 3.55 -0.91 -1.56
CA ALA A 239 4.26 -2.04 -0.98
C ALA A 239 4.17 -3.22 -1.94
N ILE A 240 5.25 -3.54 -2.65
CA ILE A 240 5.26 -4.60 -3.66
C ILE A 240 5.67 -5.95 -3.09
N ILE A 241 5.17 -7.00 -3.72
CA ILE A 241 5.68 -8.37 -3.60
C ILE A 241 6.49 -8.66 -4.86
N PRO A 242 7.78 -8.98 -4.76
CA PRO A 242 8.64 -9.14 -5.92
C PRO A 242 8.26 -10.32 -6.81
N SER A 243 7.77 -11.43 -6.23
CA SER A 243 7.47 -12.65 -6.96
C SER A 243 5.98 -12.99 -6.96
N ASN A 244 5.43 -13.21 -8.15
CA ASN A 244 4.05 -13.68 -8.36
C ASN A 244 2.96 -12.90 -7.58
N PRO A 245 2.97 -11.56 -7.63
CA PRO A 245 1.98 -10.76 -6.89
C PRO A 245 0.57 -10.88 -7.48
N PHE A 246 0.45 -11.33 -8.71
CA PHE A 246 -0.80 -11.40 -9.47
C PHE A 246 -0.99 -12.76 -10.15
N PRO A 247 -2.24 -13.09 -10.56
CA PRO A 247 -2.54 -14.34 -11.24
C PRO A 247 -1.70 -14.55 -12.51
N ALA A 248 -1.12 -15.74 -12.67
CA ALA A 248 -0.33 -16.13 -13.84
C ALA A 248 -1.24 -16.41 -15.06
N ILE A 249 -1.89 -15.38 -15.57
CA ILE A 249 -2.82 -15.42 -16.69
C ILE A 249 -2.36 -14.44 -17.77
N ALA A 250 -2.29 -14.92 -19.01
CA ALA A 250 -1.91 -14.12 -20.16
C ALA A 250 -3.06 -13.19 -20.64
N GLU A 251 -2.75 -12.30 -21.58
CA GLU A 251 -3.73 -11.34 -22.10
C GLU A 251 -4.90 -12.01 -22.84
N ASP A 252 -4.69 -13.18 -23.40
CA ASP A 252 -5.75 -13.99 -24.02
C ASP A 252 -6.63 -14.77 -23.02
N GLY A 253 -6.34 -14.63 -21.71
CA GLY A 253 -7.05 -15.31 -20.62
C GLY A 253 -6.53 -16.72 -20.34
N THR A 254 -5.49 -17.19 -21.00
CA THR A 254 -4.90 -18.51 -20.74
C THR A 254 -3.94 -18.49 -19.56
N LYS A 255 -3.83 -19.63 -18.86
CA LYS A 255 -2.84 -19.79 -17.78
C LYS A 255 -1.42 -19.77 -18.36
N ILE A 256 -0.55 -18.93 -17.83
CA ILE A 256 0.86 -18.90 -18.19
C ILE A 256 1.55 -20.17 -17.67
N LYS A 257 2.26 -20.84 -18.56
CA LYS A 257 3.12 -21.99 -18.24
C LYS A 257 4.59 -21.53 -18.23
N GLY A 258 5.30 -21.81 -17.16
CA GLY A 258 6.70 -21.42 -17.02
C GLY A 258 6.89 -20.05 -16.38
N THR A 259 7.85 -19.27 -16.86
CA THR A 259 8.19 -17.97 -16.27
C THR A 259 7.09 -16.95 -16.48
N VAL A 260 6.57 -16.40 -15.38
CA VAL A 260 5.60 -15.32 -15.40
C VAL A 260 6.34 -14.01 -15.69
N PRO A 261 5.89 -13.19 -16.65
CA PRO A 261 6.46 -11.88 -16.88
C PRO A 261 6.37 -10.99 -15.62
N ASP A 262 7.27 -10.03 -15.52
CA ASP A 262 7.18 -9.01 -14.46
C ASP A 262 5.86 -8.23 -14.58
N GLN A 263 5.00 -8.43 -13.60
CA GLN A 263 3.68 -7.80 -13.55
C GLN A 263 3.68 -6.49 -12.75
N ASN A 264 4.72 -6.23 -11.94
CA ASN A 264 4.86 -4.98 -11.19
C ASN A 264 5.27 -3.82 -12.10
N ALA A 265 6.19 -4.04 -13.04
CA ALA A 265 6.78 -2.97 -13.84
C ALA A 265 5.77 -2.05 -14.54
N PRO A 266 4.76 -2.54 -15.30
CA PRO A 266 3.80 -1.67 -15.97
C PRO A 266 2.95 -0.87 -14.99
N LEU A 267 2.60 -1.44 -13.84
CA LEU A 267 1.77 -0.81 -12.82
C LEU A 267 2.55 0.27 -12.06
N LEU A 268 3.80 0.00 -11.71
CA LEU A 268 4.70 0.97 -11.08
C LEU A 268 5.07 2.11 -12.04
N THR A 269 5.26 1.81 -13.33
CA THR A 269 5.50 2.83 -14.36
C THR A 269 4.33 3.80 -14.44
N LEU A 270 3.10 3.31 -14.48
CA LEU A 270 1.91 4.15 -14.48
C LEU A 270 1.83 5.02 -13.21
N ALA A 271 2.07 4.43 -12.03
CA ALA A 271 2.05 5.17 -10.77
C ALA A 271 3.15 6.24 -10.71
N SER A 272 4.37 5.95 -11.19
CA SER A 272 5.47 6.92 -11.20
C SER A 272 5.20 8.12 -12.11
N GLN A 273 4.57 7.88 -13.26
CA GLN A 273 4.14 8.95 -14.16
C GLN A 273 3.02 9.81 -13.56
N ARG A 274 2.13 9.21 -12.76
CA ARG A 274 1.03 9.92 -12.10
C ARG A 274 1.50 10.75 -10.91
N PHE A 275 2.50 10.27 -10.18
CA PHE A 275 3.01 10.89 -8.96
C PHE A 275 4.49 11.24 -9.06
N PRO A 276 4.90 12.09 -10.04
CA PRO A 276 6.31 12.41 -10.25
C PRO A 276 6.92 13.02 -8.98
N GLY A 277 8.04 12.44 -8.51
CA GLY A 277 8.74 12.88 -7.31
C GLY A 277 7.99 12.62 -5.98
N ARG A 278 6.85 11.93 -6.01
CA ARG A 278 6.01 11.67 -4.83
C ARG A 278 5.68 10.20 -4.63
N LEU A 279 6.17 9.31 -5.50
CA LEU A 279 5.98 7.87 -5.35
C LEU A 279 7.16 7.24 -4.59
N VAL A 280 6.82 6.36 -3.67
CA VAL A 280 7.75 5.48 -2.95
C VAL A 280 7.44 4.04 -3.31
N VAL A 281 8.44 3.28 -3.74
CA VAL A 281 8.33 1.82 -3.85
C VAL A 281 8.83 1.22 -2.55
N GLN A 282 8.01 0.39 -1.92
CA GLN A 282 8.29 -0.17 -0.60
C GLN A 282 8.37 -1.69 -0.62
N PHE A 283 9.20 -2.24 0.26
CA PHE A 283 9.33 -3.68 0.52
C PHE A 283 9.12 -3.98 2.00
N ASN A 284 8.23 -4.93 2.29
CA ASN A 284 7.74 -5.22 3.65
C ASN A 284 8.46 -6.38 4.36
N PHE A 285 9.65 -6.78 3.90
CA PHE A 285 10.37 -7.94 4.46
C PHE A 285 11.85 -7.63 4.73
N LEU A 286 12.13 -6.44 5.28
CA LEU A 286 13.48 -6.07 5.63
C LEU A 286 13.99 -6.91 6.81
N MET A 287 15.13 -7.57 6.63
CA MET A 287 15.83 -8.35 7.67
C MET A 287 17.26 -7.86 7.87
N PRO A 288 17.85 -8.04 9.06
CA PRO A 288 19.20 -7.60 9.35
C PRO A 288 20.24 -8.31 8.46
N GLY A 289 21.12 -7.54 7.82
CA GLY A 289 22.22 -8.09 7.04
C GLY A 289 21.84 -8.68 5.69
N GLU A 290 20.54 -8.82 5.39
CA GLU A 290 20.10 -9.17 4.04
C GLU A 290 20.17 -7.95 3.12
N ALA A 291 20.56 -8.17 1.87
CA ALA A 291 20.39 -7.14 0.86
C ALA A 291 18.90 -6.82 0.76
N ALA A 292 18.53 -5.56 0.91
CA ALA A 292 17.19 -5.12 0.61
C ALA A 292 16.82 -5.62 -0.80
N SER A 293 15.58 -6.07 -0.99
CA SER A 293 15.18 -6.73 -2.25
C SER A 293 15.71 -5.98 -3.47
N PRO A 294 16.56 -6.60 -4.30
CA PRO A 294 17.12 -5.98 -5.49
C PRO A 294 16.04 -5.42 -6.42
N ASP A 295 14.85 -6.05 -6.43
CA ASP A 295 13.74 -5.65 -7.28
C ASP A 295 13.20 -4.28 -6.87
N VAL A 296 12.98 -4.05 -5.57
CA VAL A 296 12.50 -2.74 -5.07
C VAL A 296 13.50 -1.64 -5.37
N VAL A 297 14.78 -1.93 -5.13
CA VAL A 297 15.87 -1.01 -5.44
C VAL A 297 15.97 -0.76 -6.93
N GLY A 298 15.87 -1.81 -7.75
CA GLY A 298 15.89 -1.75 -9.21
C GLY A 298 14.74 -0.91 -9.76
N TYR A 299 13.52 -1.08 -9.25
CA TYR A 299 12.39 -0.24 -9.64
C TYR A 299 12.60 1.22 -9.25
N ALA A 300 13.01 1.49 -8.00
CA ALA A 300 13.24 2.86 -7.55
C ALA A 300 14.29 3.58 -8.41
N GLN A 301 15.38 2.90 -8.75
CA GLN A 301 16.41 3.45 -9.63
C GLN A 301 15.91 3.65 -11.07
N THR A 302 15.27 2.65 -11.66
CA THR A 302 14.80 2.69 -13.04
C THR A 302 13.72 3.74 -13.26
N LEU A 303 12.81 3.89 -12.31
CA LEU A 303 11.68 4.81 -12.39
C LEU A 303 11.99 6.21 -11.83
N GLY A 304 13.17 6.40 -11.23
CA GLY A 304 13.52 7.66 -10.57
C GLY A 304 12.60 7.97 -9.38
N THR A 305 12.14 6.94 -8.67
CA THR A 305 11.27 7.07 -7.49
C THR A 305 12.06 6.90 -6.19
N MET A 306 11.38 7.13 -5.07
CA MET A 306 11.91 6.87 -3.75
C MET A 306 11.76 5.39 -3.40
N ALA A 307 12.59 4.89 -2.46
CA ALA A 307 12.47 3.56 -1.87
C ALA A 307 12.21 3.66 -0.37
N ALA A 308 11.51 2.67 0.18
CA ALA A 308 11.32 2.50 1.61
C ALA A 308 11.20 1.02 1.98
N PHE A 309 11.29 0.72 3.26
CA PHE A 309 11.27 -0.64 3.76
C PHE A 309 10.42 -0.74 5.02
N GLN A 310 9.85 -1.93 5.24
CA GLN A 310 9.22 -2.30 6.49
C GLN A 310 9.93 -3.53 7.03
N THR A 311 10.14 -3.60 8.35
CA THR A 311 10.72 -4.78 8.98
C THR A 311 9.82 -5.99 8.76
N ASN A 312 10.43 -7.17 8.64
CA ASN A 312 9.67 -8.39 8.38
C ASN A 312 8.68 -8.69 9.51
N GLU A 313 9.09 -8.45 10.76
CA GLU A 313 8.29 -8.79 11.93
C GLU A 313 8.63 -7.90 13.17
N TYR A 314 8.10 -8.25 14.33
CA TYR A 314 8.10 -7.45 15.54
C TYR A 314 9.48 -7.17 16.13
N LEU A 315 9.71 -5.92 16.51
CA LEU A 315 10.79 -5.58 17.42
C LEU A 315 10.45 -6.14 18.81
N GLY A 316 11.33 -6.96 19.36
CA GLY A 316 11.22 -7.43 20.76
C GLY A 316 10.51 -8.74 20.99
N SER A 317 9.94 -9.41 19.98
CA SER A 317 9.43 -10.76 20.13
C SER A 317 10.59 -11.76 20.31
N THR A 318 10.41 -12.73 21.21
CA THR A 318 11.26 -13.92 21.31
C THR A 318 10.55 -15.06 20.57
N GLY A 319 11.06 -15.50 19.46
CA GLY A 319 10.45 -16.60 18.70
C GLY A 319 10.43 -16.36 17.20
N GLN A 320 9.66 -17.20 16.48
CA GLN A 320 9.38 -16.94 15.06
C GLN A 320 8.71 -15.58 14.94
N GLY A 321 9.36 -14.65 14.26
CA GLY A 321 8.80 -13.33 14.08
C GLY A 321 9.59 -12.20 14.71
N ALA A 322 10.78 -12.43 15.23
CA ALA A 322 11.62 -11.34 15.69
C ALA A 322 12.25 -10.62 14.49
N ALA A 323 12.03 -9.30 14.36
CA ALA A 323 12.57 -8.48 13.25
C ALA A 323 14.09 -8.58 13.09
N CYS A 324 14.79 -9.07 14.09
CA CYS A 324 16.24 -9.21 14.12
C CYS A 324 16.71 -10.68 14.09
N SER A 325 15.82 -11.65 13.84
CA SER A 325 16.22 -13.04 13.72
C SER A 325 16.54 -13.40 12.26
N GLU A 326 17.59 -14.18 12.07
CA GLU A 326 17.81 -14.97 10.85
C GLU A 326 16.60 -15.90 10.63
N PRO A 327 16.33 -16.33 9.38
CA PRO A 327 15.09 -17.02 9.08
C PRO A 327 14.85 -18.20 10.02
N VAL A 328 13.67 -18.23 10.60
CA VAL A 328 12.88 -19.30 11.23
C VAL A 328 13.58 -20.32 12.14
N THR A 329 14.86 -20.58 12.00
CA THR A 329 15.53 -21.70 12.70
C THR A 329 16.23 -21.31 14.00
N ASN A 330 16.43 -20.01 14.23
CA ASN A 330 17.14 -19.56 15.44
C ASN A 330 16.71 -18.13 15.86
N PRO A 331 15.54 -17.98 16.51
CA PRO A 331 15.03 -16.67 16.89
C PRO A 331 15.94 -16.03 17.94
N THR A 332 16.62 -14.96 17.54
CA THR A 332 17.43 -14.15 18.45
C THR A 332 16.71 -12.85 18.75
N PRO A 333 16.54 -12.46 20.01
CA PRO A 333 15.96 -11.17 20.36
C PRO A 333 16.75 -10.02 19.71
N CYS A 334 16.03 -8.96 19.31
CA CYS A 334 16.65 -7.74 18.82
C CYS A 334 17.57 -7.14 19.88
N THR A 335 18.87 -7.22 19.67
CA THR A 335 19.81 -6.40 20.42
C THR A 335 19.87 -4.99 19.81
N ALA A 336 20.35 -4.00 20.54
CA ALA A 336 20.58 -2.67 19.99
C ALA A 336 21.49 -2.71 18.75
N GLN A 337 22.48 -3.61 18.72
CA GLN A 337 23.38 -3.75 17.58
C GLN A 337 22.69 -4.36 16.36
N THR A 338 21.89 -5.41 16.53
CA THR A 338 21.16 -6.04 15.42
C THR A 338 20.08 -5.11 14.88
N PHE A 339 19.42 -4.33 15.74
CA PHE A 339 18.49 -3.30 15.31
C PHE A 339 19.17 -2.18 14.49
N MET A 340 20.34 -1.72 14.93
CA MET A 340 21.11 -0.75 14.16
C MET A 340 21.54 -1.30 12.80
N THR A 341 21.95 -2.58 12.75
CA THR A 341 22.25 -3.26 11.47
C THR A 341 21.03 -3.33 10.56
N LEU A 342 19.85 -3.63 11.11
CA LEU A 342 18.58 -3.62 10.38
C LEU A 342 18.30 -2.23 9.77
N LEU A 343 18.39 -1.18 10.58
CA LEU A 343 18.17 0.19 10.11
C LEU A 343 19.20 0.58 9.03
N GLU A 344 20.47 0.25 9.23
CA GLU A 344 21.53 0.54 8.24
C GLU A 344 21.27 -0.20 6.92
N THR A 345 20.83 -1.46 6.97
CA THR A 345 20.47 -2.26 5.78
C THR A 345 19.35 -1.59 4.99
N GLY A 346 18.30 -1.11 5.68
CA GLY A 346 17.18 -0.41 5.04
C GLY A 346 17.57 0.98 4.53
N ILE A 347 18.31 1.77 5.32
CA ILE A 347 18.73 3.13 4.94
C ILE A 347 19.68 3.10 3.73
N TYR A 348 20.57 2.12 3.68
CA TYR A 348 21.58 1.99 2.64
C TYR A 348 21.44 0.66 1.87
N PRO A 349 20.36 0.45 1.12
CA PRO A 349 20.00 -0.85 0.56
C PRO A 349 21.06 -1.47 -0.37
N LEU A 350 21.98 -0.67 -0.88
CA LEU A 350 23.10 -1.11 -1.72
C LEU A 350 24.46 -0.71 -1.12
N GLY A 351 24.50 -0.47 0.19
CA GLY A 351 25.70 -0.02 0.91
C GLY A 351 25.85 1.51 0.97
N LYS A 352 26.69 1.97 1.88
CA LYS A 352 26.84 3.41 2.22
C LYS A 352 27.36 4.25 1.06
N SER A 353 28.02 3.65 0.07
CA SER A 353 28.55 4.35 -1.12
C SER A 353 27.49 4.57 -2.20
N ASN A 354 26.33 3.92 -2.12
CA ASN A 354 25.26 4.10 -3.10
C ASN A 354 24.46 5.37 -2.79
N PRO A 355 24.12 6.20 -3.80
CA PRO A 355 23.32 7.41 -3.59
C PRO A 355 21.87 7.12 -3.23
N LEU A 356 21.36 5.93 -3.57
CA LEU A 356 20.01 5.54 -3.18
C LEU A 356 19.94 5.28 -1.68
N ARG A 357 19.10 6.05 -1.02
CA ARG A 357 18.79 5.89 0.40
C ARG A 357 17.30 5.69 0.56
N ALA A 358 16.90 4.83 1.50
CA ALA A 358 15.50 4.78 1.87
C ALA A 358 15.02 6.12 2.42
N GLN A 359 13.79 6.47 2.12
CA GLN A 359 13.18 7.68 2.67
C GLN A 359 12.72 7.45 4.11
N TYR A 360 12.20 6.26 4.38
CA TYR A 360 11.77 5.88 5.72
C TYR A 360 11.88 4.37 5.93
N ILE A 361 11.76 3.96 7.18
CA ILE A 361 11.63 2.57 7.58
C ILE A 361 10.42 2.46 8.50
N GLU A 362 9.56 1.49 8.22
CA GLU A 362 8.46 1.09 9.09
C GLU A 362 8.92 -0.07 9.97
N VAL A 363 8.64 0.02 11.25
CA VAL A 363 8.99 -1.01 12.23
C VAL A 363 7.73 -1.49 12.94
N PHE A 364 7.58 -2.82 13.02
CA PHE A 364 6.49 -3.41 13.80
C PHE A 364 6.77 -3.27 15.29
N GLN A 365 5.73 -2.91 16.03
CA GLN A 365 5.72 -3.00 17.48
C GLN A 365 5.09 -4.33 17.90
N SER A 366 5.76 -5.06 18.79
CA SER A 366 5.21 -6.24 19.47
C SER A 366 4.30 -5.83 20.62
#